data_c20fccbe396d31c9c6cf38999bba4d35
#
_entry.id   c20fccbe396d31c9c6cf38999bba4d35
#
_cell.length_a   1.000
_cell.length_b   1.000
_cell.length_c   1.000
_cell.angle_alpha   90.00
_cell.angle_beta   90.00
_cell.angle_gamma   90.00
#
_symmetry.space_group_name_H-M   'P 1'
#
loop_
_entity.id
_entity.type
_entity.pdbx_description
1 polymer ?
#
loop_
_entity_poly.entity_id
_entity_poly.type
_entity_poly.pdbx_seq_one_letter_code
_entity_poly.pdbx_strand_id
1 'polypeptide(L)'
;MSFKIMEAVRKGKVKKGGFQEGWVEAMEEHQVPQWYIDSLAKIGYLFPKAHAVAYVMMAFRIAWYKVHRPLAFYATFFSIRAKAFDAEYCCAGKDAVKRKIKEIENNKDATAVEQDLMTTLEVCYEFYLRGFQFETISIYESDATRF
;
A
#
# COMPACT_ATOMS: atom_id res chain seq x y z
N MET A 1 -8.33 -30.12 10.44
CA MET A 1 -9.27 -29.64 9.38
C MET A 1 -9.72 -28.21 9.61
N SER A 2 -10.21 -27.82 10.78
CA SER A 2 -10.74 -26.47 11.13
C SER A 2 -9.85 -25.29 10.72
N PHE A 3 -8.53 -25.36 10.97
CA PHE A 3 -7.59 -24.31 10.55
C PHE A 3 -7.56 -24.09 9.02
N LYS A 4 -7.60 -25.17 8.22
CA LYS A 4 -7.62 -25.09 6.76
C LYS A 4 -8.92 -24.45 6.26
N ILE A 5 -10.05 -24.80 6.86
CA ILE A 5 -11.36 -24.19 6.55
C ILE A 5 -11.31 -22.70 6.88
N MET A 6 -10.88 -22.32 8.09
CA MET A 6 -10.76 -20.93 8.52
C MET A 6 -9.89 -20.11 7.57
N GLU A 7 -8.71 -20.60 7.19
CA GLU A 7 -7.81 -19.91 6.26
C GLU A 7 -8.42 -19.74 4.86
N ALA A 8 -9.13 -20.76 4.35
CA ALA A 8 -9.77 -20.68 3.05
C ALA A 8 -10.96 -19.67 3.06
N VAL A 9 -11.76 -19.70 4.11
CA VAL A 9 -12.86 -18.74 4.33
C VAL A 9 -12.31 -17.32 4.46
N ARG A 10 -11.33 -17.12 5.34
CA ARG A 10 -10.70 -15.82 5.58
C ARG A 10 -10.19 -15.16 4.28
N LYS A 11 -9.61 -15.95 3.39
CA LYS A 11 -9.06 -15.51 2.10
C LYS A 11 -10.11 -15.45 0.97
N GLY A 12 -11.37 -15.72 1.25
CA GLY A 12 -12.45 -15.73 0.27
C GLY A 12 -12.38 -16.83 -0.77
N LYS A 13 -11.56 -17.87 -0.55
CA LYS A 13 -11.44 -18.99 -1.48
C LYS A 13 -12.73 -19.78 -1.58
N VAL A 14 -13.42 -19.99 -0.45
CA VAL A 14 -14.71 -20.67 -0.41
C VAL A 14 -15.77 -19.93 -1.19
N LYS A 15 -15.83 -18.60 -1.11
CA LYS A 15 -16.76 -17.79 -1.92
C LYS A 15 -16.53 -17.94 -3.43
N LYS A 16 -15.29 -18.13 -3.85
CA LYS A 16 -14.90 -18.23 -5.27
C LYS A 16 -15.00 -19.65 -5.83
N GLY A 17 -14.68 -20.66 -5.05
CA GLY A 17 -14.52 -22.03 -5.50
C GLY A 17 -15.31 -23.08 -4.69
N GLY A 18 -16.13 -22.66 -3.71
CA GLY A 18 -16.83 -23.58 -2.82
C GLY A 18 -15.97 -24.17 -1.72
N PHE A 19 -16.58 -24.99 -0.89
CA PHE A 19 -15.88 -25.80 0.09
C PHE A 19 -15.17 -26.97 -0.60
N GLN A 20 -14.03 -27.38 -0.06
CA GLN A 20 -13.38 -28.60 -0.51
C GLN A 20 -14.17 -29.84 -0.04
N GLU A 21 -14.01 -30.93 -0.77
CA GLU A 21 -14.63 -32.22 -0.46
C GLU A 21 -14.39 -32.63 1.00
N GLY A 22 -15.43 -33.11 1.67
CA GLY A 22 -15.40 -33.53 3.08
C GLY A 22 -15.41 -32.41 4.12
N TRP A 23 -15.41 -31.12 3.73
CA TRP A 23 -15.39 -30.01 4.71
C TRP A 23 -16.76 -29.72 5.29
N VAL A 24 -17.80 -29.77 4.47
CA VAL A 24 -19.18 -29.54 4.92
C VAL A 24 -19.60 -30.70 5.82
N GLU A 25 -19.38 -31.93 5.39
CA GLU A 25 -19.68 -33.15 6.14
C GLU A 25 -18.98 -33.14 7.52
N ALA A 26 -17.70 -32.75 7.56
CA ALA A 26 -16.99 -32.66 8.82
C ALA A 26 -17.54 -31.57 9.76
N MET A 27 -18.02 -30.45 9.21
CA MET A 27 -18.68 -29.41 10.03
C MET A 27 -20.04 -29.89 10.56
N GLU A 28 -20.81 -30.60 9.76
CA GLU A 28 -22.09 -31.16 10.15
C GLU A 28 -21.92 -32.24 11.23
N GLU A 29 -20.94 -33.15 11.09
CA GLU A 29 -20.59 -34.16 12.09
C GLU A 29 -20.23 -33.52 13.44
N HIS A 30 -19.59 -32.35 13.43
CA HIS A 30 -19.26 -31.59 14.63
C HIS A 30 -20.40 -30.63 15.05
N GLN A 31 -21.63 -30.82 14.56
CA GLN A 31 -22.82 -30.09 14.93
C GLN A 31 -22.71 -28.56 14.66
N VAL A 32 -21.93 -28.15 13.65
CA VAL A 32 -21.90 -26.75 13.20
C VAL A 32 -23.23 -26.42 12.53
N PRO A 33 -23.95 -25.38 12.99
CA PRO A 33 -25.27 -25.04 12.43
C PRO A 33 -25.20 -24.69 10.96
N GLN A 34 -26.17 -25.14 10.17
CA GLN A 34 -26.24 -24.90 8.72
C GLN A 34 -26.16 -23.41 8.36
N TRP A 35 -26.88 -22.53 9.09
CA TRP A 35 -26.81 -21.09 8.85
C TRP A 35 -25.38 -20.53 8.96
N TYR A 36 -24.54 -21.12 9.84
CA TYR A 36 -23.16 -20.70 9.98
C TYR A 36 -22.32 -21.15 8.76
N ILE A 37 -22.49 -22.41 8.32
CA ILE A 37 -21.84 -22.95 7.12
C ILE A 37 -22.19 -22.08 5.92
N ASP A 38 -23.46 -21.75 5.74
CA ASP A 38 -23.94 -20.87 4.64
C ASP A 38 -23.35 -19.46 4.73
N SER A 39 -23.13 -18.95 5.94
CA SER A 39 -22.51 -17.65 6.14
C SER A 39 -21.04 -17.62 5.72
N LEU A 40 -20.29 -18.70 5.96
CA LEU A 40 -18.89 -18.83 5.58
C LEU A 40 -18.70 -18.75 4.05
N ALA A 41 -19.64 -19.29 3.28
CA ALA A 41 -19.61 -19.23 1.82
C ALA A 41 -19.77 -17.80 1.25
N LYS A 42 -20.34 -16.88 2.03
CA LYS A 42 -20.55 -15.48 1.62
C LYS A 42 -19.32 -14.58 1.88
N ILE A 43 -18.36 -15.01 2.69
CA ILE A 43 -17.21 -14.22 3.12
C ILE A 43 -16.22 -14.05 1.96
N GLY A 44 -16.08 -12.81 1.49
CA GLY A 44 -15.09 -12.44 0.47
C GLY A 44 -13.70 -12.27 1.04
N TYR A 45 -13.61 -11.67 2.22
CA TYR A 45 -12.37 -11.49 2.97
C TYR A 45 -12.69 -11.19 4.43
N LEU A 46 -12.09 -11.92 5.34
CA LEU A 46 -12.27 -11.72 6.78
C LEU A 46 -10.98 -11.17 7.38
N PHE A 47 -11.10 -10.01 8.04
CA PHE A 47 -9.97 -9.33 8.65
C PHE A 47 -10.30 -8.88 10.07
N PRO A 48 -9.38 -9.01 11.04
CA PRO A 48 -9.65 -8.61 12.43
C PRO A 48 -9.94 -7.10 12.52
N LYS A 49 -11.08 -6.75 13.10
CA LYS A 49 -11.52 -5.35 13.26
C LYS A 49 -10.48 -4.51 14.01
N ALA A 50 -9.92 -5.05 15.10
CA ALA A 50 -8.89 -4.34 15.89
C ALA A 50 -7.65 -4.02 15.07
N HIS A 51 -7.21 -4.95 14.20
CA HIS A 51 -6.08 -4.72 13.30
C HIS A 51 -6.40 -3.60 12.29
N ALA A 52 -7.59 -3.64 11.68
CA ALA A 52 -8.02 -2.58 10.76
C ALA A 52 -8.06 -1.22 11.45
N VAL A 53 -8.58 -1.14 12.68
CA VAL A 53 -8.60 0.10 13.48
C VAL A 53 -7.18 0.59 13.76
N ALA A 54 -6.25 -0.29 14.14
CA ALA A 54 -4.86 0.09 14.41
C ALA A 54 -4.20 0.72 13.16
N TYR A 55 -4.37 0.12 11.97
CA TYR A 55 -3.85 0.68 10.72
C TYR A 55 -4.48 2.03 10.37
N VAL A 56 -5.80 2.14 10.52
CA VAL A 56 -6.52 3.42 10.26
C VAL A 56 -6.05 4.51 11.21
N MET A 57 -5.88 4.21 12.50
CA MET A 57 -5.33 5.18 13.46
C MET A 57 -3.92 5.66 13.07
N MET A 58 -3.05 4.76 12.62
CA MET A 58 -1.72 5.14 12.13
C MET A 58 -1.80 5.98 10.86
N ALA A 59 -2.68 5.63 9.93
CA ALA A 59 -2.90 6.42 8.71
C ALA A 59 -3.36 7.85 9.04
N PHE A 60 -4.29 8.03 9.98
CA PHE A 60 -4.71 9.36 10.43
C PHE A 60 -3.58 10.17 11.09
N ARG A 61 -2.74 9.53 11.90
CA ARG A 61 -1.57 10.20 12.50
C ARG A 61 -0.59 10.67 11.43
N ILE A 62 -0.28 9.84 10.45
CA ILE A 62 0.59 10.21 9.33
C ILE A 62 -0.06 11.33 8.49
N ALA A 63 -1.36 11.25 8.22
CA ALA A 63 -2.09 12.29 7.51
C ALA A 63 -2.07 13.63 8.26
N TRP A 64 -2.15 13.61 9.60
CA TRP A 64 -2.01 14.80 10.41
C TRP A 64 -0.65 15.50 10.18
N TYR A 65 0.46 14.74 10.18
CA TYR A 65 1.79 15.28 9.86
C TYR A 65 1.84 15.84 8.44
N LYS A 66 1.27 15.14 7.48
CA LYS A 66 1.22 15.58 6.07
C LYS A 66 0.51 16.92 5.91
N VAL A 67 -0.50 17.19 6.72
CA VAL A 67 -1.27 18.46 6.70
C VAL A 67 -0.56 19.56 7.49
N HIS A 68 -0.17 19.28 8.74
CA HIS A 68 0.29 20.28 9.69
C HIS A 68 1.81 20.44 9.77
N ARG A 69 2.57 19.46 9.32
CA ARG A 69 4.04 19.44 9.28
C ARG A 69 4.55 18.84 7.96
N PRO A 70 4.17 19.41 6.80
CA PRO A 70 4.41 18.80 5.50
C PRO A 70 5.89 18.53 5.21
N LEU A 71 6.78 19.45 5.53
CA LEU A 71 8.22 19.23 5.28
C LEU A 71 8.75 18.02 6.06
N ALA A 72 8.37 17.86 7.33
CA ALA A 72 8.76 16.70 8.12
C ALA A 72 8.20 15.39 7.53
N PHE A 73 6.96 15.42 7.02
CA PHE A 73 6.35 14.28 6.33
C PHE A 73 7.14 13.90 5.07
N TYR A 74 7.40 14.86 4.19
CA TYR A 74 8.09 14.60 2.92
C TYR A 74 9.55 14.20 3.14
N ALA A 75 10.28 14.88 4.02
CA ALA A 75 11.65 14.50 4.36
C ALA A 75 11.72 13.05 4.88
N THR A 76 10.82 12.66 5.78
CA THR A 76 10.75 11.28 6.28
C THR A 76 10.39 10.29 5.16
N PHE A 77 9.44 10.65 4.28
CA PHE A 77 9.05 9.78 3.16
C PHE A 77 10.23 9.55 2.21
N PHE A 78 10.88 10.60 1.76
CA PHE A 78 11.99 10.49 0.81
C PHE A 78 13.22 9.80 1.41
N SER A 79 13.51 10.00 2.70
CA SER A 79 14.64 9.36 3.37
C SER A 79 14.42 7.87 3.67
N ILE A 80 13.17 7.46 3.99
CA ILE A 80 12.92 6.13 4.58
C ILE A 80 12.00 5.27 3.71
N ARG A 81 10.98 5.87 3.05
CA ARG A 81 9.95 5.12 2.34
C ARG A 81 10.13 5.07 0.84
N ALA A 82 10.79 6.05 0.25
CA ALA A 82 11.07 6.03 -1.18
C ALA A 82 12.05 4.90 -1.50
N LYS A 83 11.56 3.82 -2.07
CA LYS A 83 12.38 2.66 -2.44
C LYS A 83 13.25 2.91 -3.67
N ALA A 84 12.76 3.75 -4.57
CA ALA A 84 13.47 4.20 -5.75
C ALA A 84 13.35 5.72 -5.81
N PHE A 85 14.40 6.44 -5.40
CA PHE A 85 14.49 7.88 -5.55
C PHE A 85 15.56 8.18 -6.59
N ASP A 86 15.14 8.74 -7.71
CA ASP A 86 16.02 9.16 -8.79
C ASP A 86 16.07 10.68 -8.83
N ALA A 87 17.19 11.26 -8.41
CA ALA A 87 17.34 12.71 -8.32
C ALA A 87 17.25 13.39 -9.70
N GLU A 88 17.63 12.71 -10.77
CA GLU A 88 17.56 13.25 -12.13
C GLU A 88 16.13 13.57 -12.51
N TYR A 89 15.17 12.74 -12.13
CA TYR A 89 13.74 12.98 -12.40
C TYR A 89 13.05 13.70 -11.25
N CYS A 90 13.27 13.27 -10.01
CA CYS A 90 12.56 13.80 -8.85
C CYS A 90 12.88 15.27 -8.59
N CYS A 91 14.15 15.70 -8.77
CA CYS A 91 14.59 17.07 -8.52
C CYS A 91 14.54 17.98 -9.75
N ALA A 92 14.16 17.48 -10.94
CA ALA A 92 14.11 18.24 -12.17
C ALA A 92 12.88 19.15 -12.32
N GLY A 93 12.03 19.21 -11.30
CA GLY A 93 10.83 20.05 -11.26
C GLY A 93 9.55 19.37 -11.71
N LYS A 94 8.43 20.03 -11.43
CA LYS A 94 7.07 19.51 -11.60
C LYS A 94 6.79 18.91 -12.98
N ASP A 95 7.21 19.59 -14.05
CA ASP A 95 6.89 19.19 -15.42
C ASP A 95 7.71 17.98 -15.87
N ALA A 96 8.94 17.84 -15.40
CA ALA A 96 9.78 16.67 -15.64
C ALA A 96 9.20 15.45 -14.95
N VAL A 97 8.84 15.58 -13.68
CA VAL A 97 8.15 14.51 -12.91
C VAL A 97 6.88 14.06 -13.60
N LYS A 98 6.03 15.01 -14.04
CA LYS A 98 4.77 14.69 -14.73
C LYS A 98 4.99 13.94 -16.05
N ARG A 99 6.02 14.31 -16.82
CA ARG A 99 6.36 13.60 -18.05
C ARG A 99 6.81 12.17 -17.77
N LYS A 100 7.66 11.98 -16.76
CA LYS A 100 8.16 10.64 -16.39
C LYS A 100 7.06 9.73 -15.86
N ILE A 101 6.11 10.25 -15.07
CA ILE A 101 4.91 9.52 -14.65
C ILE A 101 4.16 8.97 -15.87
N LYS A 102 3.84 9.85 -16.84
CA LYS A 102 3.12 9.45 -18.06
C LYS A 102 3.88 8.43 -18.91
N GLU A 103 5.21 8.55 -18.97
CA GLU A 103 6.05 7.60 -19.67
C GLU A 103 5.92 6.19 -19.07
N ILE A 104 6.03 6.08 -17.74
CA ILE A 104 5.90 4.80 -17.03
C ILE A 104 4.46 4.25 -17.13
N GLU A 105 3.43 5.08 -16.96
CA GLU A 105 2.02 4.67 -17.10
C GLU A 105 1.71 4.06 -18.47
N ASN A 106 2.32 4.58 -19.53
CA ASN A 106 2.12 4.09 -20.89
C ASN A 106 2.98 2.86 -21.23
N ASN A 107 3.96 2.53 -20.39
CA ASN A 107 4.83 1.38 -20.57
C ASN A 107 4.15 0.11 -20.01
N LYS A 108 3.63 -0.77 -20.90
CA LYS A 108 2.99 -2.03 -20.49
C LYS A 108 3.95 -3.04 -19.88
N ASP A 109 5.24 -2.91 -20.16
CA ASP A 109 6.31 -3.79 -19.70
C ASP A 109 7.14 -3.14 -18.57
N ALA A 110 6.54 -2.21 -17.83
CA ALA A 110 7.21 -1.52 -16.73
C ALA A 110 7.75 -2.50 -15.67
N THR A 111 9.02 -2.38 -15.38
CA THR A 111 9.72 -3.21 -14.38
C THR A 111 9.27 -2.92 -12.96
N ALA A 112 9.58 -3.82 -12.01
CA ALA A 112 9.27 -3.58 -10.60
C ALA A 112 9.97 -2.32 -10.05
N VAL A 113 11.16 -1.99 -10.55
CA VAL A 113 11.88 -0.75 -10.17
C VAL A 113 11.16 0.49 -10.68
N GLU A 114 10.66 0.47 -11.92
CA GLU A 114 9.85 1.56 -12.48
C GLU A 114 8.52 1.74 -11.73
N GLN A 115 7.91 0.65 -11.25
CA GLN A 115 6.71 0.72 -10.41
C GLN A 115 6.99 1.36 -9.03
N ASP A 116 8.12 1.02 -8.40
CA ASP A 116 8.56 1.65 -7.15
C ASP A 116 8.91 3.14 -7.38
N LEU A 117 9.57 3.47 -8.50
CA LEU A 117 9.86 4.85 -8.91
C LEU A 117 8.57 5.63 -9.17
N MET A 118 7.57 5.03 -9.82
CA MET A 118 6.27 5.64 -10.08
C MET A 118 5.63 6.17 -8.79
N THR A 119 5.58 5.34 -7.74
CA THR A 119 5.04 5.75 -6.44
C THR A 119 5.82 6.94 -5.85
N THR A 120 7.14 6.95 -6.01
CA THR A 120 7.99 8.07 -5.54
C THR A 120 7.71 9.34 -6.34
N LEU A 121 7.59 9.23 -7.67
CA LEU A 121 7.29 10.37 -8.55
C LEU A 121 5.91 10.98 -8.28
N GLU A 122 4.88 10.17 -7.96
CA GLU A 122 3.56 10.66 -7.57
C GLU A 122 3.63 11.54 -6.32
N VAL A 123 4.43 11.13 -5.32
CA VAL A 123 4.64 11.94 -4.11
C VAL A 123 5.47 13.20 -4.41
N CYS A 124 6.48 13.11 -5.29
CA CYS A 124 7.23 14.28 -5.76
C CYS A 124 6.32 15.26 -6.50
N TYR A 125 5.42 14.76 -7.34
CA TYR A 125 4.47 15.61 -8.06
C TYR A 125 3.52 16.34 -7.11
N GLU A 126 2.99 15.64 -6.10
CA GLU A 126 2.19 16.28 -5.05
C GLU A 126 3.00 17.33 -4.26
N PHE A 127 4.25 17.03 -3.91
CA PHE A 127 5.16 17.93 -3.23
C PHE A 127 5.31 19.26 -4.00
N TYR A 128 5.56 19.20 -5.31
CA TYR A 128 5.62 20.38 -6.18
C TYR A 128 4.27 21.10 -6.30
N LEU A 129 3.15 20.38 -6.39
CA LEU A 129 1.82 20.98 -6.45
C LEU A 129 1.46 21.77 -5.19
N ARG A 130 2.03 21.39 -4.05
CA ARG A 130 1.88 22.10 -2.78
C ARG A 130 2.84 23.28 -2.62
N GLY A 131 3.62 23.60 -3.65
CA GLY A 131 4.55 24.74 -3.67
C GLY A 131 5.90 24.47 -3.02
N PHE A 132 6.21 23.22 -2.68
CA PHE A 132 7.54 22.85 -2.18
C PHE A 132 8.51 22.59 -3.33
N GLN A 133 9.80 22.68 -3.05
CA GLN A 133 10.87 22.43 -4.01
C GLN A 133 12.02 21.66 -3.33
N PHE A 134 12.74 20.88 -4.13
CA PHE A 134 14.03 20.35 -3.70
C PHE A 134 15.09 21.42 -3.91
N GLU A 135 15.96 21.58 -2.94
CA GLU A 135 17.13 22.43 -3.05
C GLU A 135 18.25 21.72 -3.83
N THR A 136 19.15 22.51 -4.38
CA THR A 136 20.34 21.96 -5.05
C THR A 136 21.23 21.22 -4.05
N ILE A 137 21.70 20.04 -4.43
CA ILE A 137 22.61 19.26 -3.59
C ILE A 137 23.89 20.04 -3.37
N SER A 138 24.25 20.24 -2.10
CA SER A 138 25.46 20.96 -1.65
C SER A 138 26.33 20.02 -0.83
N ILE A 139 27.62 19.95 -1.16
CA ILE A 139 28.60 19.15 -0.38
C ILE A 139 28.81 19.69 1.04
N TYR A 140 28.37 20.90 1.33
CA TYR A 140 28.55 21.55 2.63
C TYR A 140 27.29 21.49 3.51
N GLU A 141 26.11 21.35 2.91
CA GLU A 141 24.82 21.49 3.60
C GLU A 141 23.97 20.23 3.52
N SER A 142 24.12 19.45 2.44
CA SER A 142 23.31 18.25 2.24
C SER A 142 23.81 17.07 3.08
N ASP A 143 22.90 16.32 3.69
CA ASP A 143 23.22 15.04 4.32
C ASP A 143 23.33 13.94 3.25
N ALA A 144 24.23 12.99 3.46
CA ALA A 144 24.46 11.90 2.50
C ALA A 144 23.32 10.87 2.43
N THR A 145 22.44 10.84 3.43
CA THR A 145 21.43 9.78 3.62
C THR A 145 20.04 10.29 3.98
N ARG A 146 19.85 11.59 4.18
CA ARG A 146 18.58 12.17 4.64
C ARG A 146 18.23 13.44 3.86
N PHE A 147 16.93 13.61 3.70
CA PHE A 147 16.31 14.84 3.21
C PHE A 147 16.00 15.80 4.35
#